data_5386bf4e7036eba7f111aa9ebeda305a
#
_entry.id   5386bf4e7036eba7f111aa9ebeda305a
#
_cell.length_a   1.000
_cell.length_b   1.000
_cell.length_c   1.000
_cell.angle_alpha   90.00
_cell.angle_beta   90.00
_cell.angle_gamma   90.00
#
_symmetry.space_group_name_H-M   'P 1'
#
loop_
_entity.id
_entity.type
_entity.pdbx_description
1 polymer ?
#
loop_
_entity_poly.entity_id
_entity_poly.type
_entity_poly.pdbx_seq_one_letter_code
_entity_poly.pdbx_strand_id
1 'polypeptide(L)'
;MTRAKHSPLTIDATTGAPDPPPPKLKLNSIGDVRREMGTIYREARAGKLDISDAGRLAYVLTGIAKLVEVELIEGRLAELERRLLK
;
A
#
# COMPACT_ATOMS: atom_id res chain seq x y z
N MET A 1 -7.06 -15.50 -16.45
CA MET A 1 -7.06 -14.90 -16.48
C MET A 1 -7.21 -14.40 -16.65
N THR A 2 -7.40 -14.21 -16.57
CA THR A 2 -7.55 -13.53 -16.82
C THR A 2 -7.75 -12.77 -16.54
N ARG A 3 -7.68 -12.23 -16.29
CA ARG A 3 -7.88 -11.38 -16.14
C ARG A 3 -7.70 -10.65 -16.51
N ALA A 4 -7.53 -10.66 -16.94
CA ALA A 4 -7.24 -9.71 -17.23
C ALA A 4 -7.62 -8.80 -17.24
N LYS A 5 -7.65 -8.62 -17.08
CA LYS A 5 -8.09 -7.89 -17.14
C LYS A 5 -7.86 -6.82 -16.92
N HIS A 6 -7.16 -6.58 -16.82
CA HIS A 6 -7.04 -5.37 -16.86
C HIS A 6 -5.79 -4.89 -16.79
N SER A 7 -5.31 -4.32 -17.79
CA SER A 7 -4.14 -3.58 -17.78
C SER A 7 -4.38 -2.27 -17.08
N PRO A 8 -3.47 -1.82 -16.25
CA PRO A 8 -3.70 -0.56 -15.55
C PRO A 8 -3.71 0.65 -16.48
N LEU A 9 -3.21 0.49 -17.69
CA LEU A 9 -3.20 1.59 -18.66
C LEU A 9 -4.27 1.43 -19.71
N THR A 10 -5.33 0.74 -19.36
CA THR A 10 -6.42 0.53 -20.30
C THR A 10 -7.02 1.85 -20.73
N ILE A 11 -7.22 1.99 -22.02
CA ILE A 11 -7.87 3.15 -22.58
C ILE A 11 -9.35 2.85 -22.74
N ASP A 12 -10.17 3.77 -22.30
CA ASP A 12 -11.60 3.64 -22.43
C ASP A 12 -11.96 3.58 -23.92
N ALA A 13 -12.47 2.46 -24.38
CA ALA A 13 -12.80 2.25 -25.77
C ALA A 13 -13.93 3.16 -26.23
N THR A 14 -14.78 3.60 -25.31
CA THR A 14 -15.91 4.44 -25.64
C THR A 14 -15.49 5.87 -25.93
N THR A 15 -14.59 6.40 -25.14
CA THR A 15 -14.18 7.78 -25.26
C THR A 15 -12.81 7.95 -25.91
N GLY A 16 -12.04 6.86 -25.96
CA GLY A 16 -10.69 6.92 -26.46
C GLY A 16 -9.71 7.59 -25.51
N ALA A 17 -10.16 7.93 -24.32
CA ALA A 17 -9.31 8.56 -23.32
C ALA A 17 -8.76 7.52 -22.34
N PRO A 18 -7.55 7.71 -21.83
CA PRO A 18 -7.03 6.79 -20.82
C PRO A 18 -7.81 6.91 -19.53
N ASP A 19 -7.83 5.83 -18.77
CA ASP A 19 -8.45 5.84 -17.45
C ASP A 19 -7.73 6.85 -16.57
N PRO A 20 -8.46 7.51 -15.67
CA PRO A 20 -7.78 8.41 -14.73
C PRO A 20 -6.83 7.62 -13.86
N PRO A 21 -5.73 8.23 -13.42
CA PRO A 21 -4.81 7.53 -12.54
C PRO A 21 -5.50 7.20 -11.22
N PRO A 22 -5.11 6.09 -10.58
CA PRO A 22 -5.68 5.76 -9.28
C PRO A 22 -5.33 6.85 -8.27
N PRO A 23 -6.18 7.06 -7.26
CA PRO A 23 -5.86 8.04 -6.23
C PRO A 23 -4.56 7.67 -5.54
N LYS A 24 -3.84 8.69 -5.14
CA LYS A 24 -2.59 8.45 -4.42
C LYS A 24 -2.87 7.77 -3.10
N LEU A 25 -2.09 6.74 -2.83
CA LEU A 25 -2.21 5.99 -1.61
C LEU A 25 -1.13 6.44 -0.64
N LYS A 26 -1.56 6.81 0.54
CA LYS A 26 -0.63 7.30 1.55
C LYS A 26 -0.19 6.13 2.43
N LEU A 27 1.09 5.83 2.44
CA LEU A 27 1.64 4.74 3.22
C LEU A 27 2.90 5.18 3.95
N ASN A 28 2.84 6.35 4.57
CA ASN A 28 4.00 6.96 5.19
C ASN A 28 4.17 6.61 6.67
N SER A 29 3.19 5.97 7.26
CA SER A 29 3.24 5.65 8.69
C SER A 29 2.59 4.30 8.93
N ILE A 30 2.85 3.74 10.11
CA ILE A 30 2.21 2.49 10.51
C ILE A 30 0.69 2.65 10.52
N GLY A 31 0.21 3.82 10.95
CA GLY A 31 -1.22 4.09 10.94
C GLY A 31 -1.81 4.06 9.55
N ASP A 32 -1.07 4.59 8.56
CA ASP A 32 -1.51 4.54 7.17
C ASP A 32 -1.63 3.10 6.69
N VAL A 33 -0.61 2.29 7.00
CA VAL A 33 -0.61 0.88 6.60
C VAL A 33 -1.78 0.15 7.26
N ARG A 34 -2.02 0.41 8.53
CA ARG A 34 -3.10 -0.24 9.24
C ARG A 34 -4.46 0.10 8.64
N ARG A 35 -4.65 1.36 8.25
CA ARG A 35 -5.91 1.76 7.62
C ARG A 35 -6.11 1.03 6.29
N GLU A 36 -5.05 0.90 5.52
CA GLU A 36 -5.15 0.22 4.24
C GLU A 36 -5.42 -1.26 4.43
N MET A 37 -4.80 -1.88 5.42
CA MET A 37 -5.08 -3.28 5.74
C MET A 37 -6.55 -3.47 6.10
N GLY A 38 -7.10 -2.53 6.87
CA GLY A 38 -8.52 -2.59 7.22
C GLY A 38 -9.42 -2.49 5.99
N THR A 39 -9.05 -1.63 5.05
CA THR A 39 -9.81 -1.49 3.81
C THR A 39 -9.79 -2.78 3.03
N ILE A 40 -8.61 -3.40 2.88
CA ILE A 40 -8.49 -4.67 2.18
C ILE A 40 -9.34 -5.75 2.84
N TYR A 41 -9.29 -5.81 4.15
CA TYR A 41 -10.06 -6.79 4.90
C TYR A 41 -11.55 -6.60 4.65
N ARG A 42 -12.04 -5.37 4.73
CA ARG A 42 -13.45 -5.09 4.52
C ARG A 42 -13.90 -5.43 3.12
N GLU A 43 -13.07 -5.09 2.13
CA GLU A 43 -13.40 -5.38 0.75
C GLU A 43 -13.40 -6.87 0.46
N ALA A 44 -12.48 -7.60 1.05
CA ALA A 44 -12.44 -9.04 0.88
C ALA A 44 -13.68 -9.68 1.53
N ARG A 45 -14.06 -9.21 2.70
CA ARG A 45 -15.25 -9.74 3.37
C ARG A 45 -16.52 -9.42 2.61
N ALA A 46 -16.56 -8.28 1.93
CA ALA A 46 -17.71 -7.89 1.14
C ALA A 46 -17.76 -8.55 -0.23
N GLY A 47 -16.76 -9.33 -0.57
CA GLY A 47 -16.69 -9.97 -1.87
C GLY A 47 -16.27 -9.06 -3.00
N LYS A 48 -15.81 -7.86 -2.68
CA LYS A 48 -15.36 -6.91 -3.70
C LYS A 48 -13.91 -7.15 -4.12
N LEU A 49 -13.16 -7.88 -3.32
CA LEU A 49 -11.76 -8.16 -3.56
C LEU A 49 -11.55 -9.65 -3.37
N ASP A 50 -10.92 -10.29 -4.35
CA ASP A 50 -10.64 -11.71 -4.26
C ASP A 50 -9.72 -11.98 -3.07
N ILE A 51 -9.99 -13.10 -2.37
CA ILE A 51 -9.25 -13.40 -1.15
C ILE A 51 -7.77 -13.63 -1.43
N SER A 52 -7.42 -14.20 -2.58
CA SER A 52 -6.02 -14.40 -2.94
C SER A 52 -5.33 -13.06 -3.16
N ASP A 53 -6.00 -12.15 -3.83
CA ASP A 53 -5.45 -10.81 -4.06
C ASP A 53 -5.32 -10.06 -2.76
N ALA A 54 -6.31 -10.19 -1.88
CA ALA A 54 -6.24 -9.56 -0.57
C ALA A 54 -5.03 -10.05 0.20
N GLY A 55 -4.75 -11.35 0.16
CA GLY A 55 -3.58 -11.91 0.83
C GLY A 55 -2.27 -11.37 0.29
N ARG A 56 -2.18 -11.25 -1.03
CA ARG A 56 -0.97 -10.70 -1.66
C ARG A 56 -0.76 -9.25 -1.28
N LEU A 57 -1.82 -8.45 -1.30
CA LEU A 57 -1.73 -7.05 -0.92
C LEU A 57 -1.35 -6.92 0.55
N ALA A 58 -1.93 -7.74 1.42
CA ALA A 58 -1.60 -7.72 2.84
C ALA A 58 -0.13 -8.09 3.07
N TYR A 59 0.38 -9.03 2.30
CA TYR A 59 1.78 -9.40 2.40
C TYR A 59 2.70 -8.23 2.06
N VAL A 60 2.39 -7.53 0.97
CA VAL A 60 3.17 -6.35 0.58
C VAL A 60 3.09 -5.27 1.65
N LEU A 61 1.89 -5.04 2.19
CA LEU A 61 1.72 -4.04 3.24
C LEU A 61 2.52 -4.39 4.49
N THR A 62 2.62 -5.67 4.82
CA THR A 62 3.43 -6.11 5.95
C THR A 62 4.89 -5.74 5.74
N GLY A 63 5.38 -5.90 4.50
CA GLY A 63 6.74 -5.48 4.16
C GLY A 63 6.94 -3.98 4.30
N ILE A 64 5.97 -3.21 3.85
CA ILE A 64 6.03 -1.75 3.98
C ILE A 64 6.04 -1.36 5.45
N ALA A 65 5.22 -2.01 6.27
CA ALA A 65 5.20 -1.72 7.70
C ALA A 65 6.57 -1.94 8.34
N LYS A 66 7.25 -3.01 7.94
CA LYS A 66 8.59 -3.27 8.46
C LYS A 66 9.58 -2.19 8.05
N LEU A 67 9.49 -1.72 6.82
CA LEU A 67 10.36 -0.64 6.38
C LEU A 67 10.10 0.64 7.16
N VAL A 68 8.85 0.96 7.44
CA VAL A 68 8.52 2.13 8.23
C VAL A 68 9.10 1.99 9.64
N GLU A 69 9.01 0.80 10.23
CA GLU A 69 9.59 0.57 11.55
C GLU A 69 11.09 0.78 11.57
N VAL A 70 11.77 0.24 10.54
CA VAL A 70 13.22 0.39 10.46
C VAL A 70 13.59 1.86 10.34
N GLU A 71 12.88 2.61 9.52
CA GLU A 71 13.14 4.04 9.37
C GLU A 71 12.98 4.79 10.69
N LEU A 72 11.96 4.43 11.47
CA LEU A 72 11.74 5.06 12.76
C LEU A 72 12.88 4.75 13.72
N ILE A 73 13.33 3.50 13.74
CA ILE A 73 14.43 3.10 14.61
C ILE A 73 15.73 3.82 14.20
N GLU A 74 15.99 3.87 12.91
CA GLU A 74 17.17 4.56 12.41
C GLU A 74 17.14 6.04 12.76
N GLY A 75 15.98 6.66 12.67
CA GLY A 75 15.84 8.05 13.06
C GLY A 75 16.13 8.28 14.52
N ARG A 76 15.66 7.38 15.38
CA ARG A 76 15.93 7.48 16.82
C ARG A 76 17.39 7.26 17.13
N LEU A 77 18.04 6.29 16.46
CA LEU A 77 19.44 6.07 16.66
C LEU A 77 20.25 7.29 16.25
N ALA A 78 19.93 7.87 15.11
CA ALA A 78 20.64 9.07 14.64
C ALA A 78 20.48 10.20 15.65
N GLU A 79 19.29 10.34 16.22
CA GLU A 79 19.04 11.38 17.20
C GLU A 79 19.86 11.15 18.47
N LEU A 80 19.91 9.90 18.94
CA LEU A 80 20.71 9.57 20.12
C LEU A 80 22.18 9.80 19.88
N GLU A 81 22.68 9.38 18.72
CA GLU A 81 24.08 9.58 18.38
C GLU A 81 24.42 11.06 18.38
N ARG A 82 23.54 11.87 17.81
CA ARG A 82 23.78 13.31 17.77
C ARG A 82 23.87 13.89 19.18
N ARG A 83 23.03 13.42 20.09
CA ARG A 83 23.05 13.88 21.48
C ARG A 83 24.29 13.42 22.22
N LEU A 84 24.73 12.19 21.94
CA LEU A 84 25.89 11.65 22.63
C LEU A 84 27.21 12.24 22.17
N LEU A 85 27.24 12.71 20.93
CA LEU A 85 28.47 13.25 20.36
C LEU A 85 28.67 14.73 20.62
N LYS A 86 27.76 15.35 21.31
CA LYS A 86 27.90 16.76 21.67
C LYS A 86 28.80 16.96 22.87
#